data_3e0df7cde79eb5fba42f3385ce1b7d9b
#
_entry.id   3e0df7cde79eb5fba42f3385ce1b7d9b
#
_cell.length_a   1.000
_cell.length_b   1.000
_cell.length_c   1.000
_cell.angle_alpha   90.00
_cell.angle_beta   90.00
_cell.angle_gamma   90.00
#
_symmetry.space_group_name_H-M   'P 1'
#
loop_
_entity.id
_entity.type
_entity.pdbx_description
1 polymer ?
#
loop_
_entity_poly.entity_id
_entity_poly.type
_entity_poly.pdbx_seq_one_letter_code
_entity_poly.pdbx_strand_id
1 'polypeptide(L)'
;MSELMTNQAEEKRILIMAGGTGGHVFPALAVAKYLSQQGWKVRWLGTAERMEARLVPQHGFDIDFIDIKGVRGNGLMRKLAAPFKIIRSVMQARAVIKKFKPHVVMGMGGFASGPGGVAAKLSGIPLVLHEQNAIPGMTNRLLSRIASEVLCAFDGTFTDIKAETVGNPIRKELIALGEKRKPVCDDDSLKVLVVGGSLGAKIFNDVMPSVLEGVSKTHSMTVWHQVGRDNLATVKAEYQRLGQDGSVSVAEFIDDMEAAYRWADVVVCRSGALTVSELAAVGLPSLLVPYPHAVDDHQTKNAKVLVNAGAAFLLPQPIVDTSKLMTKLSMLASDKQELCNMGQRARDVAILDATQRVANVCIRLAEKG
;
A
#
# COMPACT_ATOMS: atom_id res chain seq x y z
N MET A 1 47.56 -16.75 -28.33
CA MET A 1 46.25 -16.09 -28.52
C MET A 1 45.31 -16.75 -27.53
N SER A 2 45.14 -16.11 -26.38
CA SER A 2 44.21 -16.56 -25.34
C SER A 2 42.90 -15.87 -25.57
N GLU A 3 41.87 -16.60 -25.98
CA GLU A 3 40.48 -16.12 -26.05
C GLU A 3 40.02 -15.83 -24.63
N LEU A 4 39.94 -14.54 -24.31
CA LEU A 4 39.17 -14.05 -23.16
C LEU A 4 37.69 -14.34 -23.43
N MET A 5 37.21 -15.52 -23.04
CA MET A 5 35.77 -15.78 -22.86
C MET A 5 35.30 -14.85 -21.78
N THR A 6 34.78 -13.69 -22.17
CA THR A 6 33.93 -12.87 -21.33
C THR A 6 32.68 -13.69 -21.02
N ASN A 7 32.65 -14.27 -19.84
CA ASN A 7 31.46 -14.91 -19.29
C ASN A 7 30.44 -13.80 -19.09
N GLN A 8 29.62 -13.51 -20.14
CA GLN A 8 28.48 -12.61 -20.00
C GLN A 8 27.51 -13.33 -19.06
N ALA A 9 27.49 -12.91 -17.81
CA ALA A 9 26.49 -13.37 -16.86
C ALA A 9 25.11 -13.20 -17.49
N GLU A 10 24.37 -14.28 -17.63
CA GLU A 10 23.05 -14.26 -18.26
C GLU A 10 22.16 -13.24 -17.57
N GLU A 11 21.59 -12.30 -18.35
CA GLU A 11 20.73 -11.22 -17.87
C GLU A 11 19.54 -11.81 -17.10
N LYS A 12 19.47 -11.62 -15.78
CA LYS A 12 18.38 -12.14 -14.96
C LYS A 12 17.09 -11.36 -15.25
N ARG A 13 15.99 -12.08 -15.37
CA ARG A 13 14.68 -11.54 -15.78
C ARG A 13 13.60 -11.89 -14.77
N ILE A 14 12.81 -10.90 -14.38
CA ILE A 14 11.65 -11.07 -13.52
C ILE A 14 10.38 -10.55 -14.20
N LEU A 15 9.29 -11.31 -14.12
CA LEU A 15 7.96 -10.86 -14.51
C LEU A 15 7.16 -10.52 -13.24
N ILE A 16 6.76 -9.26 -13.10
CA ILE A 16 6.00 -8.77 -11.94
C ILE A 16 4.54 -8.65 -12.30
N MET A 17 3.67 -9.11 -11.42
CA MET A 17 2.22 -9.06 -11.56
C MET A 17 1.63 -8.32 -10.36
N ALA A 18 1.25 -7.08 -10.57
CA ALA A 18 0.58 -6.26 -9.57
C ALA A 18 -0.34 -5.27 -10.25
N GLY A 19 -1.55 -5.09 -9.73
CA GLY A 19 -2.48 -4.18 -10.35
C GLY A 19 -3.72 -3.89 -9.50
N GLY A 20 -4.57 -3.02 -10.05
CA GLY A 20 -5.84 -2.64 -9.49
C GLY A 20 -5.75 -1.42 -8.56
N THR A 21 -4.95 -1.44 -7.54
CA THR A 21 -4.82 -0.36 -6.54
C THR A 21 -3.37 -0.01 -6.24
N GLY A 22 -3.13 1.19 -5.70
CA GLY A 22 -1.80 1.62 -5.27
C GLY A 22 -1.17 0.71 -4.21
N GLY A 23 -1.99 0.08 -3.37
CA GLY A 23 -1.53 -0.87 -2.35
C GLY A 23 -0.80 -2.11 -2.91
N HIS A 24 -1.07 -2.49 -4.16
CA HIS A 24 -0.34 -3.55 -4.86
C HIS A 24 0.80 -3.00 -5.75
N VAL A 25 0.52 -1.91 -6.46
CA VAL A 25 1.43 -1.38 -7.48
C VAL A 25 2.67 -0.74 -6.88
N PHE A 26 2.53 0.08 -5.82
CA PHE A 26 3.69 0.77 -5.22
C PHE A 26 4.69 -0.17 -4.54
N PRO A 27 4.28 -1.17 -3.74
CA PRO A 27 5.21 -2.16 -3.21
C PRO A 27 5.93 -2.95 -4.30
N ALA A 28 5.21 -3.31 -5.37
CA ALA A 28 5.81 -3.99 -6.52
C ALA A 28 6.82 -3.11 -7.26
N LEU A 29 6.56 -1.80 -7.39
CA LEU A 29 7.50 -0.83 -7.97
C LEU A 29 8.75 -0.66 -7.10
N ALA A 30 8.63 -0.75 -5.78
CA ALA A 30 9.80 -0.69 -4.89
C ALA A 30 10.74 -1.88 -5.15
N VAL A 31 10.21 -3.10 -5.25
CA VAL A 31 10.98 -4.30 -5.59
C VAL A 31 11.53 -4.23 -7.02
N ALA A 32 10.72 -3.78 -7.99
CA ALA A 32 11.13 -3.61 -9.39
C ALA A 32 12.34 -2.68 -9.52
N LYS A 33 12.28 -1.51 -8.89
CA LYS A 33 13.40 -0.54 -8.87
C LYS A 33 14.65 -1.12 -8.23
N TYR A 34 14.49 -1.82 -7.09
CA TYR A 34 15.62 -2.43 -6.40
C TYR A 34 16.32 -3.49 -7.26
N LEU A 35 15.57 -4.40 -7.90
CA LEU A 35 16.15 -5.41 -8.79
C LEU A 35 16.73 -4.80 -10.07
N SER A 36 16.08 -3.81 -10.67
CA SER A 36 16.60 -3.09 -11.83
C SER A 36 17.95 -2.41 -11.56
N GLN A 37 18.12 -1.83 -10.35
CA GLN A 37 19.41 -1.26 -9.92
C GLN A 37 20.53 -2.32 -9.79
N GLN A 38 20.15 -3.59 -9.66
CA GLN A 38 21.08 -4.74 -9.64
C GLN A 38 21.27 -5.39 -11.04
N GLY A 39 20.83 -4.71 -12.10
CA GLY A 39 20.99 -5.18 -13.47
C GLY A 39 19.94 -6.18 -13.94
N TRP A 40 18.85 -6.39 -13.18
CA TRP A 40 17.77 -7.26 -13.61
C TRP A 40 16.89 -6.60 -14.67
N LYS A 41 16.49 -7.37 -15.65
CA LYS A 41 15.44 -6.96 -16.59
C LYS A 41 14.07 -7.23 -15.96
N VAL A 42 13.34 -6.16 -15.76
CA VAL A 42 11.99 -6.20 -15.19
C VAL A 42 10.95 -6.02 -16.29
N ARG A 43 9.93 -6.86 -16.27
CA ARG A 43 8.75 -6.72 -17.11
C ARG A 43 7.51 -6.89 -16.26
N TRP A 44 6.44 -6.20 -16.66
CA TRP A 44 5.19 -6.22 -15.92
C TRP A 44 4.08 -6.93 -16.70
N LEU A 45 3.20 -7.62 -15.98
CA LEU A 45 1.95 -8.15 -16.50
C LEU A 45 0.79 -7.51 -15.76
N GLY A 46 -0.08 -6.83 -16.49
CA GLY A 46 -1.18 -6.07 -15.92
C GLY A 46 -2.44 -6.07 -16.77
N THR A 47 -3.33 -5.13 -16.49
CA THR A 47 -4.58 -4.89 -17.22
C THR A 47 -4.60 -3.46 -17.76
N ALA A 48 -5.13 -3.26 -18.99
CA ALA A 48 -5.06 -1.98 -19.68
C ALA A 48 -5.91 -0.86 -19.03
N GLU A 49 -6.93 -1.23 -18.25
CA GLU A 49 -7.94 -0.30 -17.73
C GLU A 49 -7.64 0.18 -16.29
N ARG A 50 -6.50 -0.22 -15.69
CA ARG A 50 -6.22 0.02 -14.27
C ARG A 50 -4.98 0.90 -14.06
N MET A 51 -4.73 1.22 -12.80
CA MET A 51 -3.67 2.13 -12.36
C MET A 51 -2.28 1.72 -12.89
N GLU A 52 -1.99 0.43 -12.96
CA GLU A 52 -0.71 -0.10 -13.42
C GLU A 52 -0.41 0.28 -14.88
N ALA A 53 -1.42 0.38 -15.74
CA ALA A 53 -1.24 0.75 -17.14
C ALA A 53 -0.60 2.15 -17.32
N ARG A 54 -0.84 3.05 -16.37
CA ARG A 54 -0.27 4.39 -16.36
C ARG A 54 1.01 4.47 -15.52
N LEU A 55 0.99 3.93 -14.31
CA LEU A 55 2.09 4.10 -13.36
C LEU A 55 3.35 3.33 -13.76
N VAL A 56 3.22 2.11 -14.25
CA VAL A 56 4.38 1.27 -14.56
C VAL A 56 5.27 1.89 -15.65
N PRO A 57 4.72 2.36 -16.81
CA PRO A 57 5.52 3.08 -17.81
C PRO A 57 6.10 4.40 -17.30
N GLN A 58 5.39 5.14 -16.45
CA GLN A 58 5.92 6.36 -15.83
C GLN A 58 7.16 6.11 -14.97
N HIS A 59 7.34 4.87 -14.49
CA HIS A 59 8.52 4.46 -13.72
C HIS A 59 9.58 3.75 -14.58
N GLY A 60 9.43 3.77 -15.91
CA GLY A 60 10.41 3.24 -16.87
C GLY A 60 10.37 1.73 -17.07
N PHE A 61 9.28 1.05 -16.69
CA PHE A 61 9.14 -0.40 -16.88
C PHE A 61 8.17 -0.72 -18.02
N ASP A 62 8.52 -1.74 -18.80
CA ASP A 62 7.64 -2.29 -19.84
C ASP A 62 6.49 -3.08 -19.22
N ILE A 63 5.30 -2.97 -19.78
CA ILE A 63 4.11 -3.70 -19.36
C ILE A 63 3.44 -4.41 -20.53
N ASP A 64 3.10 -5.68 -20.33
CA ASP A 64 2.21 -6.45 -21.20
C ASP A 64 0.83 -6.55 -20.56
N PHE A 65 -0.22 -6.57 -21.39
CA PHE A 65 -1.59 -6.61 -20.91
C PHE A 65 -2.26 -7.93 -21.21
N ILE A 66 -3.13 -8.37 -20.28
CA ILE A 66 -4.04 -9.50 -20.49
C ILE A 66 -5.49 -9.05 -20.28
N ASP A 67 -6.40 -9.74 -20.99
CA ASP A 67 -7.83 -9.47 -20.95
C ASP A 67 -8.46 -10.20 -19.76
N ILE A 68 -8.44 -9.57 -18.58
CA ILE A 68 -9.14 -10.08 -17.40
C ILE A 68 -9.89 -8.98 -16.70
N LYS A 69 -11.16 -9.23 -16.40
CA LYS A 69 -12.02 -8.37 -15.58
C LYS A 69 -12.48 -9.15 -14.36
N GLY A 70 -12.75 -8.45 -13.26
CA GLY A 70 -13.25 -9.09 -12.04
C GLY A 70 -14.46 -10.00 -12.32
N VAL A 71 -14.39 -11.21 -11.82
CA VAL A 71 -15.44 -12.25 -12.03
C VAL A 71 -16.68 -11.99 -11.15
N ARG A 72 -16.60 -11.03 -10.21
CA ARG A 72 -17.73 -10.65 -9.34
C ARG A 72 -18.74 -9.82 -10.12
N GLY A 73 -19.93 -10.36 -10.35
CA GLY A 73 -21.07 -9.68 -10.97
C GLY A 73 -22.24 -10.63 -11.18
N ASN A 74 -23.48 -10.15 -10.98
CA ASN A 74 -24.72 -10.93 -11.08
C ASN A 74 -25.12 -11.12 -12.55
N GLY A 75 -25.04 -12.35 -13.05
CA GLY A 75 -25.55 -12.76 -14.36
C GLY A 75 -25.14 -14.17 -14.72
N LEU A 76 -26.10 -15.05 -15.03
CA LEU A 76 -25.86 -16.47 -15.36
C LEU A 76 -24.92 -16.61 -16.56
N MET A 77 -25.09 -15.80 -17.61
CA MET A 77 -24.24 -15.75 -18.79
C MET A 77 -22.77 -15.37 -18.47
N ARG A 78 -22.53 -14.47 -17.49
CA ARG A 78 -21.17 -14.12 -17.04
C ARG A 78 -20.50 -15.28 -16.30
N LYS A 79 -21.25 -16.01 -15.48
CA LYS A 79 -20.74 -17.19 -14.75
C LYS A 79 -20.35 -18.32 -15.70
N LEU A 80 -21.14 -18.56 -16.75
CA LEU A 80 -20.84 -19.57 -17.78
C LEU A 80 -19.64 -19.16 -18.66
N ALA A 81 -19.46 -17.88 -18.97
CA ALA A 81 -18.33 -17.39 -19.76
C ALA A 81 -17.01 -17.22 -18.95
N ALA A 82 -17.08 -17.23 -17.61
CA ALA A 82 -15.93 -16.99 -16.75
C ALA A 82 -14.78 -17.99 -16.96
N PRO A 83 -15.01 -19.33 -17.06
CA PRO A 83 -13.94 -20.30 -17.29
C PRO A 83 -13.18 -20.02 -18.60
N PHE A 84 -13.90 -19.75 -19.70
CA PHE A 84 -13.29 -19.46 -20.99
C PHE A 84 -12.42 -18.19 -20.96
N LYS A 85 -12.88 -17.13 -20.25
CA LYS A 85 -12.11 -15.90 -20.08
C LYS A 85 -10.85 -16.14 -19.26
N ILE A 86 -10.94 -16.92 -18.18
CA ILE A 86 -9.79 -17.29 -17.36
C ILE A 86 -8.77 -18.08 -18.18
N ILE A 87 -9.21 -19.11 -18.93
CA ILE A 87 -8.32 -19.90 -19.80
C ILE A 87 -7.63 -18.99 -20.82
N ARG A 88 -8.39 -18.11 -21.50
CA ARG A 88 -7.82 -17.15 -22.44
C ARG A 88 -6.77 -16.26 -21.79
N SER A 89 -7.06 -15.71 -20.61
CA SER A 89 -6.10 -14.87 -19.87
C SER A 89 -4.84 -15.65 -19.45
N VAL A 90 -4.98 -16.93 -19.07
CA VAL A 90 -3.84 -17.81 -18.78
C VAL A 90 -3.00 -18.05 -20.03
N MET A 91 -3.64 -18.27 -21.21
CA MET A 91 -2.93 -18.44 -22.46
C MET A 91 -2.18 -17.16 -22.89
N GLN A 92 -2.78 -15.96 -22.70
CA GLN A 92 -2.14 -14.68 -22.95
C GLN A 92 -0.92 -14.49 -22.02
N ALA A 93 -1.07 -14.74 -20.72
CA ALA A 93 0.03 -14.67 -19.76
C ALA A 93 1.16 -15.67 -20.10
N ARG A 94 0.80 -16.89 -20.54
CA ARG A 94 1.78 -17.89 -20.98
C ARG A 94 2.55 -17.46 -22.22
N ALA A 95 1.90 -16.77 -23.16
CA ALA A 95 2.56 -16.21 -24.34
C ALA A 95 3.60 -15.13 -23.95
N VAL A 96 3.26 -14.28 -22.97
CA VAL A 96 4.20 -13.28 -22.42
C VAL A 96 5.39 -13.99 -21.74
N ILE A 97 5.14 -14.99 -20.91
CA ILE A 97 6.20 -15.76 -20.23
C ILE A 97 7.11 -16.43 -21.27
N LYS A 98 6.55 -17.06 -22.31
CA LYS A 98 7.33 -17.73 -23.37
C LYS A 98 8.19 -16.75 -24.16
N LYS A 99 7.70 -15.52 -24.39
CA LYS A 99 8.41 -14.46 -25.12
C LYS A 99 9.52 -13.84 -24.26
N PHE A 100 9.21 -13.49 -23.01
CA PHE A 100 10.13 -12.79 -22.11
C PHE A 100 11.12 -13.73 -21.42
N LYS A 101 10.74 -15.00 -21.20
CA LYS A 101 11.54 -16.04 -20.52
C LYS A 101 12.04 -15.57 -19.15
N PRO A 102 11.15 -15.22 -18.21
CA PRO A 102 11.56 -14.82 -16.87
C PRO A 102 12.17 -16.00 -16.10
N HIS A 103 13.16 -15.75 -15.25
CA HIS A 103 13.72 -16.74 -14.32
C HIS A 103 12.84 -16.91 -13.09
N VAL A 104 12.08 -15.88 -12.74
CA VAL A 104 11.13 -15.88 -11.63
C VAL A 104 9.93 -14.99 -11.96
N VAL A 105 8.77 -15.36 -11.44
CA VAL A 105 7.53 -14.58 -11.52
C VAL A 105 7.14 -14.15 -10.12
N MET A 106 6.82 -12.86 -9.92
CA MET A 106 6.36 -12.33 -8.64
C MET A 106 4.92 -11.82 -8.76
N GLY A 107 4.01 -12.36 -7.92
CA GLY A 107 2.63 -11.92 -7.80
C GLY A 107 2.40 -11.12 -6.52
N MET A 108 1.88 -9.90 -6.66
CA MET A 108 1.56 -9.02 -5.54
C MET A 108 0.07 -8.65 -5.47
N GLY A 109 -0.78 -9.44 -6.13
CA GLY A 109 -2.22 -9.22 -6.15
C GLY A 109 -2.72 -8.46 -7.39
N GLY A 110 -4.03 -8.26 -7.44
CA GLY A 110 -4.71 -7.74 -8.63
C GLY A 110 -5.18 -8.85 -9.57
N PHE A 111 -5.93 -8.44 -10.61
CA PHE A 111 -6.59 -9.43 -11.50
C PHE A 111 -5.59 -10.21 -12.38
N ALA A 112 -4.51 -9.58 -12.80
CA ALA A 112 -3.51 -10.23 -13.64
C ALA A 112 -2.71 -11.32 -12.91
N SER A 113 -2.57 -11.21 -11.58
CA SER A 113 -1.80 -12.17 -10.77
C SER A 113 -2.39 -13.59 -10.82
N GLY A 114 -3.72 -13.74 -10.88
CA GLY A 114 -4.37 -15.03 -10.95
C GLY A 114 -3.94 -15.84 -12.19
N PRO A 115 -4.32 -15.43 -13.39
CA PRO A 115 -3.93 -16.09 -14.63
C PRO A 115 -2.41 -16.17 -14.82
N GLY A 116 -1.67 -15.12 -14.45
CA GLY A 116 -0.23 -15.10 -14.58
C GLY A 116 0.47 -16.09 -13.66
N GLY A 117 0.01 -16.26 -12.41
CA GLY A 117 0.54 -17.26 -11.48
C GLY A 117 0.28 -18.69 -11.94
N VAL A 118 -0.91 -18.97 -12.46
CA VAL A 118 -1.22 -20.26 -13.09
C VAL A 118 -0.32 -20.50 -14.32
N ALA A 119 -0.15 -19.49 -15.17
CA ALA A 119 0.72 -19.58 -16.34
C ALA A 119 2.19 -19.82 -15.96
N ALA A 120 2.71 -19.18 -14.89
CA ALA A 120 4.04 -19.41 -14.37
C ALA A 120 4.22 -20.88 -13.95
N LYS A 121 3.28 -21.43 -13.16
CA LYS A 121 3.30 -22.84 -12.74
C LYS A 121 3.29 -23.79 -13.92
N LEU A 122 2.41 -23.56 -14.92
CA LEU A 122 2.32 -24.37 -16.13
C LEU A 122 3.56 -24.28 -17.04
N SER A 123 4.36 -23.23 -16.86
CA SER A 123 5.61 -23.00 -17.60
C SER A 123 6.85 -23.44 -16.84
N GLY A 124 6.71 -24.01 -15.62
CA GLY A 124 7.82 -24.44 -14.79
C GLY A 124 8.63 -23.30 -14.17
N ILE A 125 8.12 -22.06 -14.21
CA ILE A 125 8.83 -20.89 -13.67
C ILE A 125 8.45 -20.72 -12.18
N PRO A 126 9.45 -20.51 -11.28
CA PRO A 126 9.18 -20.25 -9.86
C PRO A 126 8.26 -19.05 -9.66
N LEU A 127 7.27 -19.21 -8.78
CA LEU A 127 6.30 -18.18 -8.42
C LEU A 127 6.53 -17.74 -6.97
N VAL A 128 6.84 -16.46 -6.77
CA VAL A 128 6.84 -15.79 -5.46
C VAL A 128 5.53 -15.03 -5.32
N LEU A 129 4.85 -15.21 -4.20
CA LEU A 129 3.70 -14.38 -3.84
C LEU A 129 4.05 -13.47 -2.68
N HIS A 130 3.52 -12.25 -2.71
CA HIS A 130 3.53 -11.34 -1.59
C HIS A 130 2.11 -10.83 -1.31
N GLU A 131 1.64 -10.99 -0.06
CA GLU A 131 0.37 -10.44 0.41
C GLU A 131 0.63 -9.21 1.28
N GLN A 132 0.02 -8.09 0.92
CA GLN A 132 0.21 -6.82 1.60
C GLN A 132 -0.71 -6.64 2.81
N ASN A 133 -1.91 -7.23 2.78
CA ASN A 133 -2.92 -7.08 3.82
C ASN A 133 -2.79 -8.17 4.89
N ALA A 134 -3.29 -7.88 6.08
CA ALA A 134 -3.39 -8.85 7.18
C ALA A 134 -4.42 -9.97 6.93
N ILE A 135 -5.22 -9.87 5.86
CA ILE A 135 -6.10 -10.94 5.35
C ILE A 135 -5.79 -11.13 3.88
N PRO A 136 -5.48 -12.37 3.45
CA PRO A 136 -5.10 -12.60 2.07
C PRO A 136 -6.30 -12.47 1.12
N GLY A 137 -6.07 -11.71 0.03
CA GLY A 137 -7.04 -11.62 -1.04
C GLY A 137 -7.28 -12.99 -1.70
N MET A 138 -8.48 -13.20 -2.27
CA MET A 138 -8.88 -14.47 -2.87
C MET A 138 -7.85 -15.01 -3.89
N THR A 139 -7.30 -14.14 -4.73
CA THR A 139 -6.29 -14.53 -5.73
C THR A 139 -5.04 -15.09 -5.06
N ASN A 140 -4.49 -14.37 -4.06
CA ASN A 140 -3.29 -14.79 -3.34
C ASN A 140 -3.56 -16.06 -2.51
N ARG A 141 -4.74 -16.20 -1.90
CA ARG A 141 -5.16 -17.43 -1.20
C ARG A 141 -5.19 -18.65 -2.11
N LEU A 142 -5.65 -18.51 -3.36
CA LEU A 142 -5.66 -19.61 -4.31
C LEU A 142 -4.26 -19.94 -4.83
N LEU A 143 -3.50 -18.91 -5.19
CA LEU A 143 -2.15 -19.08 -5.75
C LEU A 143 -1.13 -19.56 -4.70
N SER A 144 -1.36 -19.29 -3.41
CA SER A 144 -0.45 -19.72 -2.35
C SER A 144 -0.25 -21.23 -2.28
N ARG A 145 -1.23 -22.00 -2.77
CA ARG A 145 -1.15 -23.49 -2.84
C ARG A 145 -0.22 -24.01 -3.94
N ILE A 146 0.13 -23.17 -4.91
CA ILE A 146 0.97 -23.54 -6.06
C ILE A 146 2.25 -22.72 -6.16
N ALA A 147 2.38 -21.69 -5.35
CA ALA A 147 3.56 -20.83 -5.28
C ALA A 147 4.79 -21.59 -4.76
N SER A 148 5.96 -21.17 -5.21
CA SER A 148 7.25 -21.67 -4.72
C SER A 148 7.59 -21.09 -3.36
N GLU A 149 7.24 -19.81 -3.15
CA GLU A 149 7.41 -19.12 -1.86
C GLU A 149 6.22 -18.17 -1.66
N VAL A 150 5.76 -18.08 -0.41
CA VAL A 150 4.69 -17.16 -0.01
C VAL A 150 5.21 -16.22 1.07
N LEU A 151 5.14 -14.94 0.78
CA LEU A 151 5.57 -13.85 1.65
C LEU A 151 4.35 -13.03 2.08
N CYS A 152 4.40 -12.45 3.25
CA CYS A 152 3.34 -11.58 3.74
C CYS A 152 3.91 -10.38 4.51
N ALA A 153 3.10 -9.32 4.57
CA ALA A 153 3.49 -8.12 5.29
C ALA A 153 3.29 -8.23 6.81
N PHE A 154 2.30 -8.98 7.23
CA PHE A 154 1.87 -9.07 8.64
C PHE A 154 1.81 -10.53 9.10
N ASP A 155 2.18 -10.75 10.35
CA ASP A 155 2.09 -12.07 10.97
C ASP A 155 0.65 -12.59 11.02
N GLY A 156 0.50 -13.90 10.83
CA GLY A 156 -0.80 -14.55 10.89
C GLY A 156 -1.71 -14.29 9.67
N THR A 157 -1.19 -13.68 8.59
CA THR A 157 -1.93 -13.47 7.34
C THR A 157 -2.42 -14.79 6.74
N PHE A 158 -1.56 -15.81 6.70
CA PHE A 158 -1.90 -17.15 6.27
C PHE A 158 -1.85 -18.10 7.48
N THR A 159 -2.89 -18.89 7.69
CA THR A 159 -3.02 -19.82 8.82
C THR A 159 -2.91 -21.28 8.40
N ASP A 160 -3.11 -21.58 7.12
CA ASP A 160 -3.21 -22.91 6.54
C ASP A 160 -2.00 -23.30 5.67
N ILE A 161 -1.06 -22.38 5.48
CA ILE A 161 0.17 -22.59 4.72
C ILE A 161 1.35 -21.90 5.40
N LYS A 162 2.56 -22.37 5.07
CA LYS A 162 3.78 -21.67 5.50
C LYS A 162 3.97 -20.40 4.68
N ALA A 163 3.98 -19.27 5.34
CA ALA A 163 4.31 -17.96 4.77
C ALA A 163 5.40 -17.29 5.62
N GLU A 164 6.29 -16.55 4.96
CA GLU A 164 7.33 -15.78 5.64
C GLU A 164 6.88 -14.33 5.79
N THR A 165 6.95 -13.78 7.01
CA THR A 165 6.65 -12.38 7.27
C THR A 165 7.88 -11.54 6.95
N VAL A 166 7.77 -10.70 5.91
CA VAL A 166 8.85 -9.88 5.37
C VAL A 166 8.55 -8.38 5.42
N GLY A 167 7.33 -7.99 5.82
CA GLY A 167 6.87 -6.61 5.77
C GLY A 167 6.37 -6.19 4.39
N ASN A 168 5.86 -4.96 4.28
CA ASN A 168 5.51 -4.35 3.00
C ASN A 168 6.70 -3.60 2.41
N PRO A 169 7.06 -3.85 1.14
CA PRO A 169 7.99 -2.98 0.42
C PRO A 169 7.48 -1.55 0.35
N ILE A 170 8.18 -0.63 0.95
CA ILE A 170 7.86 0.81 0.98
C ILE A 170 8.96 1.64 0.32
N ARG A 171 8.65 2.89 0.03
CA ARG A 171 9.56 3.81 -0.63
C ARG A 171 10.76 4.14 0.27
N LYS A 172 11.97 4.16 -0.30
CA LYS A 172 13.23 4.47 0.43
C LYS A 172 13.19 5.84 1.10
N GLU A 173 12.55 6.80 0.46
CA GLU A 173 12.42 8.17 0.94
C GLU A 173 11.67 8.22 2.29
N LEU A 174 10.65 7.38 2.47
CA LEU A 174 9.89 7.31 3.73
C LEU A 174 10.68 6.61 4.84
N ILE A 175 11.48 5.60 4.51
CA ILE A 175 12.39 4.95 5.47
C ILE A 175 13.41 5.99 5.96
N ALA A 176 14.06 6.69 5.03
CA ALA A 176 15.04 7.74 5.34
C ALA A 176 14.42 8.92 6.12
N LEU A 177 13.16 9.27 5.81
CA LEU A 177 12.42 10.27 6.57
C LEU A 177 12.28 9.84 8.03
N GLY A 178 11.85 8.59 8.27
CA GLY A 178 11.67 8.07 9.62
C GLY A 178 12.97 8.02 10.43
N GLU A 179 14.13 7.72 9.81
CA GLU A 179 15.44 7.75 10.46
C GLU A 179 15.86 9.15 10.92
N LYS A 180 15.46 10.17 10.16
CA LYS A 180 15.83 11.58 10.40
C LYS A 180 14.78 12.35 11.21
N ARG A 181 13.59 11.78 11.38
CA ARG A 181 12.50 12.46 12.07
C ARG A 181 12.80 12.60 13.54
N LYS A 182 12.88 13.85 14.00
CA LYS A 182 12.93 14.15 15.42
C LYS A 182 11.52 14.14 15.99
N PRO A 183 11.33 13.66 17.22
CA PRO A 183 10.06 13.82 17.93
C PRO A 183 9.68 15.32 17.97
N VAL A 184 8.40 15.61 17.73
CA VAL A 184 7.91 16.99 17.77
C VAL A 184 7.67 17.37 19.22
N CYS A 185 8.67 17.99 19.86
CA CYS A 185 8.59 18.41 21.25
C CYS A 185 8.39 19.93 21.42
N ASP A 186 8.65 20.73 20.39
CA ASP A 186 8.87 22.17 20.53
C ASP A 186 7.85 23.09 19.81
N ASP A 187 6.84 22.54 19.10
CA ASP A 187 5.87 23.34 18.36
C ASP A 187 4.54 23.42 19.16
N ASP A 188 4.04 24.63 19.39
CA ASP A 188 2.81 24.86 20.17
C ASP A 188 1.54 24.37 19.45
N SER A 189 1.60 24.15 18.13
CA SER A 189 0.46 23.74 17.31
C SER A 189 0.54 22.26 16.91
N LEU A 190 -0.54 21.50 17.11
CA LEU A 190 -0.65 20.12 16.63
C LEU A 190 -0.91 20.09 15.11
N LYS A 191 -0.01 19.49 14.34
CA LYS A 191 -0.12 19.35 12.88
C LYS A 191 -0.81 18.04 12.51
N VAL A 192 -2.04 18.13 12.02
CA VAL A 192 -2.89 16.97 11.70
C VAL A 192 -2.99 16.80 10.19
N LEU A 193 -2.44 15.70 9.68
CA LEU A 193 -2.63 15.30 8.28
C LEU A 193 -3.87 14.40 8.16
N VAL A 194 -4.78 14.74 7.23
CA VAL A 194 -6.01 13.97 6.98
C VAL A 194 -5.98 13.39 5.57
N VAL A 195 -5.98 12.05 5.46
CA VAL A 195 -5.85 11.35 4.17
C VAL A 195 -6.93 10.27 4.01
N GLY A 196 -7.83 10.47 3.07
CA GLY A 196 -8.92 9.54 2.77
C GLY A 196 -8.60 8.47 1.72
N GLY A 197 -7.38 8.51 1.13
CA GLY A 197 -7.01 7.76 -0.08
C GLY A 197 -7.31 8.54 -1.36
N SER A 198 -7.03 7.97 -2.53
CA SER A 198 -7.07 8.69 -3.83
C SER A 198 -8.43 9.31 -4.18
N LEU A 199 -9.51 8.80 -3.64
CA LEU A 199 -10.87 9.32 -3.83
C LEU A 199 -11.34 10.24 -2.70
N GLY A 200 -10.51 10.44 -1.67
CA GLY A 200 -10.92 11.09 -0.44
C GLY A 200 -11.79 10.17 0.44
N ALA A 201 -12.23 10.68 1.58
CA ALA A 201 -13.17 9.97 2.45
C ALA A 201 -14.25 10.94 2.94
N LYS A 202 -15.50 10.70 2.49
CA LYS A 202 -16.64 11.56 2.85
C LYS A 202 -16.74 11.80 4.35
N ILE A 203 -16.51 10.76 5.17
CA ILE A 203 -16.59 10.91 6.64
C ILE A 203 -15.59 11.96 7.15
N PHE A 204 -14.38 12.06 6.59
CA PHE A 204 -13.41 13.07 7.01
C PHE A 204 -13.83 14.46 6.52
N ASN A 205 -14.32 14.56 5.28
CA ASN A 205 -14.84 15.82 4.73
C ASN A 205 -16.00 16.37 5.56
N ASP A 206 -16.86 15.48 6.07
CA ASP A 206 -18.04 15.85 6.86
C ASP A 206 -17.69 16.28 8.30
N VAL A 207 -16.69 15.63 8.95
CA VAL A 207 -16.47 15.84 10.40
C VAL A 207 -15.27 16.76 10.72
N MET A 208 -14.21 16.77 9.89
CA MET A 208 -12.98 17.47 10.22
C MET A 208 -13.09 18.99 10.37
N PRO A 209 -13.95 19.69 9.61
CA PRO A 209 -14.15 21.13 9.83
C PRO A 209 -14.62 21.44 11.26
N SER A 210 -15.63 20.71 11.76
CA SER A 210 -16.15 20.89 13.12
C SER A 210 -15.17 20.38 14.19
N VAL A 211 -14.35 19.36 13.86
CA VAL A 211 -13.27 18.90 14.76
C VAL A 211 -12.22 20.01 14.95
N LEU A 212 -11.77 20.63 13.86
CA LEU A 212 -10.80 21.72 13.94
C LEU A 212 -11.36 22.88 14.76
N GLU A 213 -12.59 23.32 14.47
CA GLU A 213 -13.28 24.38 15.24
C GLU A 213 -13.33 24.06 16.73
N GLY A 214 -13.71 22.83 17.09
CA GLY A 214 -13.83 22.41 18.49
C GLY A 214 -12.51 22.36 19.22
N VAL A 215 -11.46 21.78 18.62
CA VAL A 215 -10.11 21.69 19.22
C VAL A 215 -9.48 23.07 19.32
N SER A 216 -9.66 23.96 18.34
CA SER A 216 -9.09 25.32 18.33
C SER A 216 -9.58 26.21 19.47
N LYS A 217 -10.64 25.81 20.17
CA LYS A 217 -11.14 26.52 21.38
C LYS A 217 -10.19 26.34 22.59
N THR A 218 -9.40 25.29 22.61
CA THR A 218 -8.56 24.92 23.77
C THR A 218 -7.09 24.68 23.41
N HIS A 219 -6.80 24.34 22.15
CA HIS A 219 -5.45 24.00 21.69
C HIS A 219 -5.20 24.61 20.31
N SER A 220 -3.94 24.97 20.01
CA SER A 220 -3.54 25.32 18.65
C SER A 220 -3.45 24.05 17.80
N MET A 221 -4.14 24.04 16.65
CA MET A 221 -4.14 22.93 15.70
C MET A 221 -4.14 23.46 14.27
N THR A 222 -3.31 22.87 13.42
CA THR A 222 -3.30 23.09 11.97
C THR A 222 -3.60 21.78 11.24
N VAL A 223 -4.32 21.87 10.12
CA VAL A 223 -4.77 20.70 9.37
C VAL A 223 -4.32 20.77 7.93
N TRP A 224 -3.77 19.68 7.42
CA TRP A 224 -3.59 19.46 5.98
C TRP A 224 -4.54 18.36 5.54
N HIS A 225 -5.59 18.73 4.77
CA HIS A 225 -6.69 17.83 4.44
C HIS A 225 -6.75 17.51 2.95
N GLN A 226 -6.55 16.22 2.62
CA GLN A 226 -6.78 15.68 1.29
C GLN A 226 -8.23 15.22 1.16
N VAL A 227 -9.04 15.97 0.40
CA VAL A 227 -10.50 15.81 0.35
C VAL A 227 -10.99 14.90 -0.78
N GLY A 228 -10.13 14.56 -1.75
CA GLY A 228 -10.51 13.81 -2.95
C GLY A 228 -11.08 14.69 -4.04
N ARG A 229 -11.16 14.12 -5.25
CA ARG A 229 -11.62 14.83 -6.45
C ARG A 229 -13.05 15.41 -6.23
N ASP A 230 -13.26 16.58 -6.78
CA ASP A 230 -14.54 17.30 -6.83
C ASP A 230 -15.08 17.74 -5.45
N ASN A 231 -14.32 17.59 -4.35
CA ASN A 231 -14.74 17.98 -3.00
C ASN A 231 -14.08 19.28 -2.50
N LEU A 232 -13.07 19.80 -3.21
CA LEU A 232 -12.25 20.91 -2.73
C LEU A 232 -13.07 22.15 -2.36
N ALA A 233 -13.93 22.62 -3.27
CA ALA A 233 -14.71 23.83 -3.08
C ALA A 233 -15.67 23.70 -1.88
N THR A 234 -16.38 22.58 -1.79
CA THR A 234 -17.36 22.33 -0.72
C THR A 234 -16.71 22.27 0.65
N VAL A 235 -15.61 21.52 0.79
CA VAL A 235 -14.93 21.36 2.08
C VAL A 235 -14.22 22.64 2.49
N LYS A 236 -13.61 23.36 1.54
CA LYS A 236 -12.98 24.66 1.82
C LYS A 236 -14.02 25.69 2.30
N ALA A 237 -15.19 25.76 1.67
CA ALA A 237 -16.28 26.64 2.10
C ALA A 237 -16.77 26.33 3.52
N GLU A 238 -16.79 25.04 3.92
CA GLU A 238 -17.18 24.63 5.26
C GLU A 238 -16.15 25.07 6.32
N TYR A 239 -14.84 24.94 6.05
CA TYR A 239 -13.80 25.49 6.93
C TYR A 239 -13.90 27.01 7.06
N GLN A 240 -14.16 27.74 5.96
CA GLN A 240 -14.35 29.18 5.96
C GLN A 240 -15.58 29.59 6.79
N ARG A 241 -16.70 28.89 6.62
CA ARG A 241 -17.93 29.13 7.39
C ARG A 241 -17.70 29.03 8.90
N LEU A 242 -16.79 28.14 9.33
CA LEU A 242 -16.41 27.95 10.73
C LEU A 242 -15.23 28.83 11.17
N GLY A 243 -14.76 29.74 10.33
CA GLY A 243 -13.63 30.65 10.66
C GLY A 243 -12.29 29.95 10.81
N GLN A 244 -12.11 28.80 10.13
CA GLN A 244 -10.88 27.97 10.26
C GLN A 244 -9.97 28.04 9.03
N ASP A 245 -10.21 28.94 8.10
CA ASP A 245 -9.45 29.08 6.84
C ASP A 245 -7.96 29.40 7.05
N GLY A 246 -7.61 30.12 8.11
CA GLY A 246 -6.21 30.40 8.50
C GLY A 246 -5.44 29.22 9.08
N SER A 247 -6.14 28.15 9.49
CA SER A 247 -5.55 26.96 10.16
C SER A 247 -5.63 25.70 9.32
N VAL A 248 -6.07 25.79 8.06
CA VAL A 248 -6.24 24.62 7.19
C VAL A 248 -5.62 24.82 5.81
N SER A 249 -4.94 23.78 5.32
CA SER A 249 -4.57 23.60 3.92
C SER A 249 -5.41 22.47 3.32
N VAL A 250 -6.20 22.75 2.29
CA VAL A 250 -7.10 21.78 1.65
C VAL A 250 -6.62 21.49 0.24
N ALA A 251 -6.48 20.21 -0.11
CA ALA A 251 -6.07 19.77 -1.44
C ALA A 251 -6.94 18.60 -1.93
N GLU A 252 -7.22 18.52 -3.22
CA GLU A 252 -7.88 17.34 -3.80
C GLU A 252 -7.04 16.10 -3.67
N PHE A 253 -5.74 16.24 -3.93
CA PHE A 253 -4.76 15.16 -3.87
C PHE A 253 -3.41 15.70 -3.36
N ILE A 254 -2.68 14.85 -2.67
CA ILE A 254 -1.31 15.16 -2.19
C ILE A 254 -0.35 14.24 -2.95
N ASP A 255 0.39 14.80 -3.88
CA ASP A 255 1.39 14.07 -4.68
C ASP A 255 2.63 13.74 -3.86
N ASP A 256 3.11 14.70 -3.08
CA ASP A 256 4.29 14.55 -2.22
C ASP A 256 3.89 14.11 -0.81
N MET A 257 3.68 12.79 -0.66
CA MET A 257 3.39 12.19 0.65
C MET A 257 4.59 12.23 1.59
N GLU A 258 5.82 12.34 1.09
CA GLU A 258 7.00 12.51 1.94
C GLU A 258 6.94 13.87 2.66
N ALA A 259 6.68 14.94 1.92
CA ALA A 259 6.51 16.27 2.51
C ALA A 259 5.33 16.29 3.50
N ALA A 260 4.21 15.65 3.17
CA ALA A 260 3.05 15.56 4.05
C ALA A 260 3.34 14.82 5.36
N TYR A 261 4.01 13.67 5.29
CA TYR A 261 4.42 12.91 6.48
C TYR A 261 5.52 13.62 7.28
N ARG A 262 6.42 14.36 6.63
CA ARG A 262 7.43 15.18 7.29
C ARG A 262 6.79 16.31 8.10
N TRP A 263 5.74 16.92 7.55
CA TRP A 263 5.03 18.03 8.17
C TRP A 263 4.14 17.58 9.35
N ALA A 264 3.52 16.42 9.28
CA ALA A 264 2.49 15.97 10.21
C ALA A 264 3.05 15.53 11.57
N ASP A 265 2.35 15.80 12.65
CA ASP A 265 2.58 15.22 13.98
C ASP A 265 1.74 13.97 14.19
N VAL A 266 0.51 13.97 13.66
CA VAL A 266 -0.43 12.87 13.71
C VAL A 266 -1.20 12.76 12.39
N VAL A 267 -1.60 11.53 12.04
CA VAL A 267 -2.33 11.27 10.79
C VAL A 267 -3.71 10.69 11.10
N VAL A 268 -4.76 11.29 10.52
CA VAL A 268 -6.12 10.73 10.49
C VAL A 268 -6.33 10.12 9.11
N CYS A 269 -6.45 8.80 9.01
CA CYS A 269 -6.52 8.16 7.69
C CYS A 269 -7.27 6.82 7.67
N ARG A 270 -7.45 6.28 6.45
CA ARG A 270 -7.85 4.89 6.22
C ARG A 270 -6.67 3.96 6.53
N SER A 271 -6.97 2.73 6.96
CA SER A 271 -5.97 1.72 7.34
C SER A 271 -5.66 0.74 6.19
N GLY A 272 -5.33 1.28 5.01
CA GLY A 272 -4.75 0.48 3.94
C GLY A 272 -3.39 -0.10 4.37
N ALA A 273 -3.07 -1.32 3.93
CA ALA A 273 -1.87 -2.03 4.36
C ALA A 273 -0.57 -1.23 4.13
N LEU A 274 -0.45 -0.60 2.96
CA LEU A 274 0.72 0.23 2.64
C LEU A 274 0.78 1.47 3.55
N THR A 275 -0.35 2.14 3.78
CA THR A 275 -0.43 3.31 4.67
C THR A 275 0.00 2.94 6.10
N VAL A 276 -0.49 1.81 6.64
CA VAL A 276 -0.09 1.32 7.96
C VAL A 276 1.42 1.06 8.03
N SER A 277 1.99 0.44 7.00
CA SER A 277 3.44 0.18 6.92
C SER A 277 4.26 1.46 6.75
N GLU A 278 3.78 2.44 5.99
CA GLU A 278 4.43 3.75 5.83
C GLU A 278 4.41 4.55 7.15
N LEU A 279 3.26 4.57 7.86
CA LEU A 279 3.14 5.22 9.16
C LEU A 279 4.08 4.59 10.20
N ALA A 280 4.19 3.26 10.20
CA ALA A 280 5.15 2.54 11.02
C ALA A 280 6.60 2.98 10.71
N ALA A 281 6.99 2.96 9.44
CA ALA A 281 8.35 3.29 9.03
C ALA A 281 8.74 4.75 9.30
N VAL A 282 7.80 5.68 9.15
CA VAL A 282 8.03 7.11 9.45
C VAL A 282 7.98 7.39 10.96
N GLY A 283 7.32 6.55 11.75
CA GLY A 283 7.08 6.78 13.16
C GLY A 283 5.99 7.83 13.41
N LEU A 284 4.86 7.70 12.72
CA LEU A 284 3.74 8.64 12.83
C LEU A 284 2.60 8.07 13.66
N PRO A 285 2.26 8.70 14.80
CA PRO A 285 1.02 8.44 15.50
C PRO A 285 -0.19 8.57 14.59
N SER A 286 -1.22 7.74 14.77
CA SER A 286 -2.35 7.80 13.85
C SER A 286 -3.70 7.48 14.50
N LEU A 287 -4.75 8.09 13.92
CA LEU A 287 -6.14 7.76 14.15
C LEU A 287 -6.63 7.00 12.90
N LEU A 288 -6.79 5.70 13.03
CA LEU A 288 -7.09 4.80 11.92
C LEU A 288 -8.59 4.56 11.84
N VAL A 289 -9.19 4.96 10.71
CA VAL A 289 -10.62 4.80 10.43
C VAL A 289 -10.79 3.81 9.27
N PRO A 290 -10.94 2.50 9.55
CA PRO A 290 -11.11 1.49 8.52
C PRO A 290 -12.27 1.80 7.57
N TYR A 291 -12.11 1.48 6.29
CA TYR A 291 -13.18 1.60 5.31
C TYR A 291 -14.23 0.50 5.57
N PRO A 292 -15.51 0.85 5.81
CA PRO A 292 -16.51 -0.12 6.29
C PRO A 292 -16.89 -1.19 5.26
N HIS A 293 -16.64 -0.93 3.97
CA HIS A 293 -16.90 -1.87 2.88
C HIS A 293 -15.62 -2.56 2.37
N ALA A 294 -14.56 -2.55 3.19
CA ALA A 294 -13.34 -3.29 2.87
C ALA A 294 -13.64 -4.80 2.82
N VAL A 295 -13.20 -5.46 1.76
CA VAL A 295 -13.42 -6.91 1.57
C VAL A 295 -12.83 -7.65 2.76
N ASP A 296 -13.62 -8.56 3.37
CA ASP A 296 -13.22 -9.37 4.53
C ASP A 296 -12.68 -8.55 5.72
N ASP A 297 -13.08 -7.26 5.81
CA ASP A 297 -12.66 -6.33 6.88
C ASP A 297 -11.13 -6.22 7.06
N HIS A 298 -10.38 -6.36 5.95
CA HIS A 298 -8.92 -6.34 5.98
C HIS A 298 -8.34 -5.04 6.58
N GLN A 299 -9.03 -3.89 6.44
CA GLN A 299 -8.54 -2.63 6.98
C GLN A 299 -8.54 -2.58 8.51
N THR A 300 -9.54 -3.14 9.17
CA THR A 300 -9.53 -3.30 10.63
C THR A 300 -8.38 -4.20 11.09
N LYS A 301 -8.11 -5.27 10.35
CA LYS A 301 -6.98 -6.17 10.66
C LYS A 301 -5.62 -5.48 10.45
N ASN A 302 -5.46 -4.74 9.35
CA ASN A 302 -4.24 -3.95 9.11
C ASN A 302 -3.99 -2.94 10.24
N ALA A 303 -5.05 -2.22 10.67
CA ALA A 303 -4.95 -1.23 11.74
C ALA A 303 -4.45 -1.82 13.06
N LYS A 304 -4.82 -3.07 13.38
CA LYS A 304 -4.45 -3.73 14.65
C LYS A 304 -2.94 -3.82 14.85
N VAL A 305 -2.13 -3.81 13.81
CA VAL A 305 -0.66 -3.81 13.92
C VAL A 305 -0.17 -2.60 14.72
N LEU A 306 -0.59 -1.39 14.34
CA LEU A 306 -0.21 -0.17 15.06
C LEU A 306 -1.01 0.00 16.37
N VAL A 307 -2.27 -0.40 16.39
CA VAL A 307 -3.12 -0.31 17.59
C VAL A 307 -2.61 -1.19 18.73
N ASN A 308 -2.25 -2.43 18.42
CA ASN A 308 -1.72 -3.37 19.42
C ASN A 308 -0.34 -2.93 19.94
N ALA A 309 0.42 -2.22 19.15
CA ALA A 309 1.67 -1.60 19.56
C ALA A 309 1.47 -0.31 20.39
N GLY A 310 0.22 0.17 20.53
CA GLY A 310 -0.06 1.45 21.18
C GLY A 310 0.41 2.67 20.38
N ALA A 311 0.57 2.52 19.05
CA ALA A 311 1.01 3.56 18.12
C ALA A 311 -0.16 4.26 17.41
N ALA A 312 -1.36 3.73 17.51
CA ALA A 312 -2.55 4.26 16.84
C ALA A 312 -3.83 4.03 17.64
N PHE A 313 -4.84 4.86 17.38
CA PHE A 313 -6.20 4.62 17.82
C PHE A 313 -7.03 4.03 16.68
N LEU A 314 -7.80 2.99 16.97
CA LEU A 314 -8.77 2.41 16.05
C LEU A 314 -10.12 3.10 16.24
N LEU A 315 -10.64 3.72 15.19
CA LEU A 315 -11.92 4.42 15.17
C LEU A 315 -12.79 3.86 14.03
N PRO A 316 -13.54 2.76 14.25
CA PRO A 316 -14.43 2.21 13.23
C PRO A 316 -15.46 3.24 12.74
N GLN A 317 -15.65 3.38 11.43
CA GLN A 317 -16.48 4.42 10.84
C GLN A 317 -17.91 4.51 11.40
N PRO A 318 -18.62 3.42 11.74
CA PRO A 318 -19.96 3.52 12.32
C PRO A 318 -20.04 4.28 13.64
N ILE A 319 -18.93 4.39 14.36
CA ILE A 319 -18.84 5.07 15.65
C ILE A 319 -18.01 6.36 15.61
N VAL A 320 -17.41 6.68 14.46
CA VAL A 320 -16.66 7.94 14.28
C VAL A 320 -17.64 9.09 14.17
N ASP A 321 -17.47 10.05 15.05
CA ASP A 321 -18.13 11.35 15.05
C ASP A 321 -17.14 12.46 15.40
N THR A 322 -17.59 13.70 15.28
CA THR A 322 -16.80 14.88 15.65
C THR A 322 -16.27 14.81 17.07
N SER A 323 -17.09 14.37 18.04
CA SER A 323 -16.72 14.34 19.45
C SER A 323 -15.57 13.38 19.74
N LYS A 324 -15.59 12.16 19.17
CA LYS A 324 -14.52 11.16 19.37
C LYS A 324 -13.18 11.60 18.76
N LEU A 325 -13.22 12.15 17.54
CA LEU A 325 -12.01 12.68 16.92
C LEU A 325 -11.48 13.88 17.70
N MET A 326 -12.35 14.81 18.10
CA MET A 326 -12.00 15.97 18.91
C MET A 326 -11.35 15.54 20.23
N THR A 327 -11.95 14.59 20.96
CA THR A 327 -11.42 14.08 22.23
C THR A 327 -10.01 13.49 22.05
N LYS A 328 -9.79 12.67 21.01
CA LYS A 328 -8.47 12.06 20.76
C LYS A 328 -7.42 13.08 20.32
N LEU A 329 -7.79 14.03 19.45
CA LEU A 329 -6.87 15.07 19.01
C LEU A 329 -6.54 16.05 20.14
N SER A 330 -7.52 16.46 20.95
CA SER A 330 -7.26 17.31 22.13
C SER A 330 -6.34 16.62 23.15
N MET A 331 -6.53 15.31 23.39
CA MET A 331 -5.64 14.53 24.25
C MET A 331 -4.20 14.56 23.71
N LEU A 332 -4.01 14.31 22.40
CA LEU A 332 -2.70 14.33 21.78
C LEU A 332 -2.07 15.74 21.72
N ALA A 333 -2.91 16.79 21.59
CA ALA A 333 -2.43 18.16 21.67
C ALA A 333 -1.91 18.54 23.06
N SER A 334 -2.55 17.96 24.11
CA SER A 334 -2.16 18.19 25.51
C SER A 334 -0.93 17.40 25.95
N ASP A 335 -0.64 16.26 25.32
CA ASP A 335 0.42 15.33 25.73
C ASP A 335 1.40 15.06 24.57
N LYS A 336 2.34 15.97 24.41
CA LYS A 336 3.42 15.87 23.41
C LYS A 336 4.32 14.66 23.63
N GLN A 337 4.52 14.27 24.91
CA GLN A 337 5.33 13.10 25.23
C GLN A 337 4.66 11.82 24.75
N GLU A 338 3.34 11.70 24.87
CA GLU A 338 2.60 10.55 24.35
C GLU A 338 2.65 10.49 22.81
N LEU A 339 2.59 11.63 22.11
CA LEU A 339 2.86 11.66 20.66
C LEU A 339 4.23 11.06 20.31
N CYS A 340 5.28 11.47 21.03
CA CYS A 340 6.62 10.93 20.82
C CYS A 340 6.68 9.42 21.10
N ASN A 341 6.08 8.96 22.18
CA ASN A 341 6.04 7.56 22.57
C ASN A 341 5.27 6.72 21.55
N MET A 342 4.13 7.21 21.04
CA MET A 342 3.36 6.57 19.99
C MET A 342 4.18 6.45 18.69
N GLY A 343 4.90 7.51 18.32
CA GLY A 343 5.79 7.51 17.16
C GLY A 343 6.91 6.47 17.28
N GLN A 344 7.52 6.34 18.46
CA GLN A 344 8.54 5.33 18.71
C GLN A 344 7.96 3.93 18.62
N ARG A 345 6.82 3.66 19.26
CA ARG A 345 6.13 2.37 19.18
C ARG A 345 5.73 1.99 17.74
N ALA A 346 5.39 3.00 16.89
CA ALA A 346 5.15 2.75 15.47
C ALA A 346 6.42 2.24 14.77
N ARG A 347 7.57 2.86 15.05
CA ARG A 347 8.86 2.45 14.46
C ARG A 347 9.31 1.08 14.94
N ASP A 348 9.05 0.73 16.19
CA ASP A 348 9.47 -0.55 16.79
C ASP A 348 8.82 -1.76 16.09
N VAL A 349 7.67 -1.57 15.46
CA VAL A 349 6.98 -2.62 14.69
C VAL A 349 7.21 -2.54 13.18
N ALA A 350 8.02 -1.59 12.71
CA ALA A 350 8.29 -1.40 11.29
C ALA A 350 9.31 -2.42 10.77
N ILE A 351 9.03 -3.03 9.63
CA ILE A 351 9.99 -3.86 8.89
C ILE A 351 10.55 -3.01 7.73
N LEU A 352 11.75 -2.48 7.91
CA LEU A 352 12.33 -1.48 7.02
C LEU A 352 13.05 -2.10 5.81
N ASP A 353 13.48 -3.33 5.89
CA ASP A 353 14.22 -4.08 4.88
C ASP A 353 13.33 -4.98 4.00
N ALA A 354 12.00 -4.78 4.05
CA ALA A 354 11.02 -5.59 3.32
C ALA A 354 11.32 -5.70 1.81
N THR A 355 11.71 -4.59 1.16
CA THR A 355 12.06 -4.58 -0.26
C THR A 355 13.23 -5.53 -0.57
N GLN A 356 14.28 -5.51 0.26
CA GLN A 356 15.45 -6.38 0.12
C GLN A 356 15.09 -7.85 0.38
N ARG A 357 14.30 -8.13 1.42
CA ARG A 357 13.86 -9.50 1.74
C ARG A 357 13.08 -10.11 0.58
N VAL A 358 12.09 -9.39 0.04
CA VAL A 358 11.32 -9.85 -1.14
C VAL A 358 12.22 -10.07 -2.34
N ALA A 359 13.12 -9.12 -2.65
CA ALA A 359 14.05 -9.23 -3.76
C ALA A 359 15.00 -10.42 -3.61
N ASN A 360 15.54 -10.64 -2.40
CA ASN A 360 16.45 -11.76 -2.12
C ASN A 360 15.80 -13.13 -2.34
N VAL A 361 14.50 -13.26 -2.02
CA VAL A 361 13.74 -14.50 -2.33
C VAL A 361 13.64 -14.69 -3.84
N CYS A 362 13.35 -13.62 -4.61
CA CYS A 362 13.31 -13.70 -6.07
C CYS A 362 14.69 -14.08 -6.66
N ILE A 363 15.76 -13.49 -6.16
CA ILE A 363 17.15 -13.78 -6.58
C ILE A 363 17.48 -15.26 -6.32
N ARG A 364 17.28 -15.72 -5.10
CA ARG A 364 17.53 -17.11 -4.68
C ARG A 364 16.81 -18.14 -5.56
N LEU A 365 15.55 -17.87 -5.93
CA LEU A 365 14.79 -18.79 -6.77
C LEU A 365 15.22 -18.77 -8.23
N ALA A 366 15.63 -17.62 -8.74
CA ALA A 366 16.14 -17.49 -10.09
C ALA A 366 17.54 -18.13 -10.29
N GLU A 367 18.30 -18.36 -9.22
CA GLU A 367 19.59 -19.04 -9.25
C GLU A 367 19.46 -20.57 -9.20
N LYS A 368 18.31 -21.07 -8.77
CA LYS A 368 18.03 -22.51 -8.65
C LYS A 368 17.39 -23.13 -9.90
N GLY A 369 16.91 -22.32 -10.81
CA GLY A 369 16.27 -22.71 -12.07
C GLY A 369 17.15 -22.43 -13.27
#